data_f5b4a350e6b559dbeaad9fb66699d88a
#
_entry.id   f5b4a350e6b559dbeaad9fb66699d88a
#
_cell.length_a   1.000
_cell.length_b   1.000
_cell.length_c   1.000
_cell.angle_alpha   90.00
_cell.angle_beta   90.00
_cell.angle_gamma   90.00
#
_symmetry.space_group_name_H-M   'P 1'
#
loop_
_entity.id
_entity.type
_entity.pdbx_description
1 polymer ?
#
loop_
_entity_poly.entity_id
_entity_poly.type
_entity_poly.pdbx_seq_one_letter_code
_entity_poly.pdbx_strand_id
1 'polypeptide(L)'
;MKCRVCGVNTRETFGVHYVNGRWLLLKADYCYRHGSFVTPQALSSGIEVTPDPTVREHIRPGLHVLIYLKEHQKIQQYTEGFVGSILTNSLVHNRGIKVRLTDGRVGRIQKILE
;
A
#
# COMPACT_ATOMS: atom_id res chain seq x y z
N MET A 1 -15.26 11.41 -12.76
CA MET A 1 -15.24 10.09 -13.38
C MET A 1 -16.00 9.11 -12.53
N LYS A 2 -16.54 8.06 -13.11
CA LYS A 2 -17.34 7.07 -12.36
C LYS A 2 -16.63 5.73 -12.30
N CYS A 3 -16.81 5.01 -11.20
CA CYS A 3 -16.29 3.65 -11.06
C CYS A 3 -16.86 2.73 -12.14
N ARG A 4 -16.00 1.93 -12.77
CA ARG A 4 -16.39 0.99 -13.84
C ARG A 4 -17.26 -0.15 -13.34
N VAL A 5 -17.23 -0.43 -12.03
CA VAL A 5 -17.94 -1.56 -11.43
C VAL A 5 -19.27 -1.15 -10.85
N CYS A 6 -19.33 -0.08 -10.04
CA CYS A 6 -20.53 0.30 -9.32
C CYS A 6 -21.14 1.65 -9.75
N GLY A 7 -20.48 2.39 -10.63
CA GLY A 7 -20.97 3.67 -11.12
C GLY A 7 -20.92 4.85 -10.12
N VAL A 8 -20.32 4.64 -8.94
CA VAL A 8 -20.13 5.70 -7.95
C VAL A 8 -19.05 6.66 -8.45
N ASN A 9 -19.21 7.97 -8.13
CA ASN A 9 -18.19 8.95 -8.46
C ASN A 9 -16.87 8.58 -7.80
N THR A 10 -15.80 8.56 -8.60
CA THR A 10 -14.43 8.29 -8.12
C THR A 10 -13.73 9.60 -7.79
N ARG A 11 -12.65 9.47 -7.00
CA ARG A 11 -11.79 10.59 -6.65
C ARG A 11 -10.40 10.32 -7.23
N GLU A 12 -9.80 11.35 -7.83
CA GLU A 12 -8.44 11.28 -8.33
C GLU A 12 -7.47 11.30 -7.15
N THR A 13 -6.56 10.33 -7.12
CA THR A 13 -5.54 10.21 -6.06
C THR A 13 -4.17 9.97 -6.67
N PHE A 14 -3.14 10.39 -5.94
CA PHE A 14 -1.77 10.00 -6.23
C PHE A 14 -1.37 8.87 -5.28
N GLY A 15 -0.67 7.88 -5.80
CA GLY A 15 -0.17 6.79 -4.98
C GLY A 15 0.86 5.96 -5.70
N VAL A 16 1.51 5.07 -4.95
CA VAL A 16 2.51 4.16 -5.49
C VAL A 16 1.82 2.85 -5.86
N HIS A 17 2.00 2.42 -7.10
CA HIS A 17 1.40 1.20 -7.64
C HIS A 17 2.48 0.31 -8.25
N TYR A 18 2.33 -1.01 -8.06
CA TYR A 18 3.19 -2.00 -8.69
C TYR A 18 2.60 -2.41 -10.04
N VAL A 19 3.24 -2.01 -11.12
CA VAL A 19 2.74 -2.25 -12.48
C VAL A 19 3.88 -2.74 -13.36
N ASN A 20 3.66 -3.89 -14.03
CA ASN A 20 4.63 -4.48 -14.96
C ASN A 20 6.04 -4.63 -14.36
N GLY A 21 6.14 -5.05 -13.11
CA GLY A 21 7.42 -5.25 -12.44
C GLY A 21 8.08 -3.99 -11.93
N ARG A 22 7.37 -2.85 -11.94
CA ARG A 22 7.92 -1.56 -11.49
C ARG A 22 7.02 -0.90 -10.46
N TRP A 23 7.64 -0.19 -9.53
CA TRP A 23 6.93 0.66 -8.59
C TRP A 23 6.84 2.07 -9.18
N LEU A 24 5.61 2.53 -9.41
CA LEU A 24 5.37 3.83 -10.03
C LEU A 24 4.51 4.71 -9.12
N LEU A 25 4.91 5.98 -8.99
CA LEU A 25 4.05 7.02 -8.41
C LEU A 25 3.21 7.59 -9.56
N LEU A 26 1.91 7.40 -9.47
CA LEU A 26 1.00 7.81 -10.54
C LEU A 26 -0.38 8.17 -10.01
N LYS A 27 -1.16 8.82 -10.88
CA LYS A 27 -2.56 9.14 -10.61
C LYS A 27 -3.42 7.91 -10.83
N ALA A 28 -4.43 7.76 -9.99
CA ALA A 28 -5.44 6.73 -10.12
C ALA A 28 -6.80 7.28 -9.74
N ASP A 29 -7.86 6.70 -10.31
CA ASP A 29 -9.22 6.98 -9.88
C ASP A 29 -9.58 6.03 -8.75
N TYR A 30 -9.97 6.58 -7.61
CA TYR A 30 -10.26 5.79 -6.43
C TYR A 30 -11.76 5.68 -6.20
N CYS A 31 -12.24 4.44 -6.12
CA CYS A 31 -13.59 4.11 -5.64
C CYS A 31 -13.48 3.53 -4.24
N TYR A 32 -14.21 4.09 -3.28
CA TYR A 32 -14.15 3.63 -1.91
C TYR A 32 -14.60 2.16 -1.73
N ARG A 33 -15.31 1.60 -2.71
CA ARG A 33 -15.75 0.20 -2.69
C ARG A 33 -14.82 -0.76 -3.42
N HIS A 34 -14.18 -0.31 -4.49
CA HIS A 34 -13.44 -1.18 -5.41
C HIS A 34 -11.96 -0.84 -5.54
N GLY A 35 -11.48 0.17 -4.80
CA GLY A 35 -10.09 0.57 -4.81
C GLY A 35 -9.70 1.44 -5.99
N SER A 36 -8.43 1.40 -6.36
CA SER A 36 -7.86 2.28 -7.36
C SER A 36 -7.84 1.66 -8.74
N PHE A 37 -8.15 2.48 -9.75
CA PHE A 37 -8.06 2.12 -11.17
C PHE A 37 -7.02 3.00 -11.83
N VAL A 38 -6.05 2.39 -12.51
CA VAL A 38 -4.98 3.09 -13.20
C VAL A 38 -5.29 3.16 -14.68
N THR A 39 -5.27 4.37 -15.26
CA THR A 39 -5.52 4.57 -16.69
C THR A 39 -4.24 4.39 -17.49
N PRO A 40 -4.33 4.07 -18.82
CA PRO A 40 -3.14 4.01 -19.68
C PRO A 40 -2.36 5.33 -19.72
N GLN A 41 -3.04 6.46 -19.66
CA GLN A 41 -2.40 7.78 -19.64
C GLN A 41 -1.58 7.98 -18.37
N ALA A 42 -2.12 7.55 -17.23
CA ALA A 42 -1.42 7.63 -15.95
C ALA A 42 -0.16 6.75 -15.95
N LEU A 43 -0.22 5.57 -16.55
CA LEU A 43 0.95 4.69 -16.71
C LEU A 43 2.06 5.36 -17.49
N SER A 44 1.72 6.09 -18.56
CA SER A 44 2.71 6.78 -19.40
C SER A 44 3.42 7.92 -18.67
N SER A 45 2.75 8.55 -17.70
CA SER A 45 3.29 9.68 -16.95
C SER A 45 3.78 9.30 -15.54
N GLY A 46 3.73 8.02 -15.18
CA GLY A 46 4.17 7.54 -13.87
C GLY A 46 5.67 7.70 -13.66
N ILE A 47 6.05 8.05 -12.43
CA ILE A 47 7.45 8.20 -12.03
C ILE A 47 7.88 6.95 -11.26
N GLU A 48 8.98 6.33 -11.71
CA GLU A 48 9.51 5.16 -11.01
C GLU A 48 10.05 5.55 -9.63
N VAL A 49 9.63 4.82 -8.59
CA VAL A 49 9.99 5.10 -7.20
C VAL A 49 10.36 3.82 -6.47
N THR A 50 11.13 3.98 -5.38
CA THR A 50 11.39 2.88 -4.44
C THR A 50 10.39 3.01 -3.30
N PRO A 51 9.54 2.00 -3.05
CA PRO A 51 8.54 2.08 -1.99
C PRO A 51 9.21 2.14 -0.62
N ASP A 52 8.67 3.00 0.25
CA ASP A 52 9.20 3.23 1.60
C ASP A 52 8.21 2.67 2.63
N PRO A 53 8.64 1.73 3.50
CA PRO A 53 7.75 1.14 4.51
C PRO A 53 7.32 2.13 5.59
N THR A 54 7.95 3.31 5.69
CA THR A 54 7.59 4.35 6.65
C THR A 54 6.55 5.33 6.13
N VAL A 55 6.24 5.30 4.83
CA VAL A 55 5.30 6.22 4.17
C VAL A 55 3.97 5.51 3.91
N ARG A 56 2.89 6.04 4.51
CA ARG A 56 1.57 5.42 4.41
C ARG A 56 1.06 5.32 2.97
N GLU A 57 1.34 6.30 2.13
CA GLU A 57 0.88 6.31 0.73
C GLU A 57 1.52 5.20 -0.12
N HIS A 58 2.66 4.67 0.31
CA HIS A 58 3.33 3.56 -0.37
C HIS A 58 2.74 2.20 0.01
N ILE A 59 1.87 2.16 1.03
CA ILE A 59 1.28 0.93 1.54
C ILE A 59 -0.18 0.83 1.11
N ARG A 60 -0.60 -0.36 0.73
CA ARG A 60 -1.99 -0.61 0.33
C ARG A 60 -2.37 -2.08 0.57
N PRO A 61 -3.67 -2.38 0.66
CA PRO A 61 -4.13 -3.76 0.82
C PRO A 61 -3.63 -4.66 -0.33
N GLY A 62 -3.24 -5.88 0.02
CA GLY A 62 -2.70 -6.85 -0.92
C GLY A 62 -1.18 -6.78 -1.13
N LEU A 63 -0.51 -5.79 -0.55
CA LEU A 63 0.94 -5.63 -0.65
C LEU A 63 1.66 -6.73 0.14
N HIS A 64 2.70 -7.32 -0.46
CA HIS A 64 3.51 -8.34 0.18
C HIS A 64 4.63 -7.67 0.98
N VAL A 65 4.69 -7.93 2.28
CA VAL A 65 5.58 -7.21 3.19
C VAL A 65 6.21 -8.13 4.24
N LEU A 66 7.32 -7.66 4.82
CA LEU A 66 7.86 -8.19 6.07
C LEU A 66 7.47 -7.24 7.19
N ILE A 67 6.94 -7.77 8.29
CA ILE A 67 6.56 -6.98 9.45
C ILE A 67 7.27 -7.47 10.71
N TYR A 68 7.39 -6.57 11.70
CA TYR A 68 7.68 -6.93 13.08
C TYR A 68 6.37 -7.08 13.83
N LEU A 69 6.14 -8.27 14.39
CA LEU A 69 5.08 -8.45 15.37
C LEU A 69 5.51 -7.78 16.67
N LYS A 70 4.55 -7.18 17.38
CA LYS A 70 4.80 -6.49 18.65
C LYS A 70 5.51 -7.40 19.65
N GLU A 71 5.15 -8.66 19.68
CA GLU A 71 5.72 -9.68 20.58
C GLU A 71 7.12 -10.14 20.15
N HIS A 72 7.53 -9.88 18.90
CA HIS A 72 8.81 -10.33 18.36
C HIS A 72 9.84 -9.21 18.21
N GLN A 73 9.54 -7.99 18.64
CA GLN A 73 10.45 -6.84 18.49
C GLN A 73 11.80 -7.04 19.17
N LYS A 74 11.80 -7.71 20.31
CA LYS A 74 13.02 -7.95 21.07
C LYS A 74 13.97 -8.98 20.46
N ILE A 75 13.44 -9.90 19.66
CA ILE A 75 14.21 -10.98 19.06
C ILE A 75 14.47 -10.78 17.56
N GLN A 76 14.11 -9.62 17.03
CA GLN A 76 14.31 -9.23 15.64
C GLN A 76 13.80 -10.27 14.64
N GLN A 77 12.67 -10.89 14.95
CA GLN A 77 12.05 -11.87 14.07
C GLN A 77 11.02 -11.19 13.18
N TYR A 78 11.16 -11.38 11.88
CA TYR A 78 10.25 -10.83 10.88
C TYR A 78 9.17 -11.85 10.52
N THR A 79 8.01 -11.35 10.17
CA THR A 79 6.89 -12.15 9.68
C THR A 79 6.49 -11.67 8.30
N GLU A 80 6.42 -12.58 7.36
CA GLU A 80 6.01 -12.31 5.98
C GLU A 80 4.49 -12.44 5.87
N GLY A 81 3.87 -11.57 5.08
CA GLY A 81 2.44 -11.65 4.82
C GLY A 81 1.95 -10.56 3.89
N PHE A 82 0.63 -10.56 3.65
CA PHE A 82 -0.03 -9.61 2.79
C PHE A 82 -0.84 -8.62 3.62
N VAL A 83 -0.76 -7.33 3.26
CA VAL A 83 -1.50 -6.28 3.97
C VAL A 83 -3.00 -6.45 3.77
N GLY A 84 -3.74 -6.52 4.88
CA GLY A 84 -5.21 -6.50 4.87
C GLY A 84 -5.76 -5.11 5.13
N SER A 85 -5.26 -4.43 6.16
CA SER A 85 -5.70 -3.09 6.56
C SER A 85 -4.51 -2.25 7.03
N ILE A 86 -4.58 -0.94 6.82
CA ILE A 86 -3.59 0.01 7.32
C ILE A 86 -4.11 0.61 8.62
N LEU A 87 -3.35 0.49 9.69
CA LEU A 87 -3.75 0.94 11.02
C LEU A 87 -3.13 2.28 11.43
N THR A 88 -2.02 2.70 10.79
CA THR A 88 -1.38 3.99 11.04
C THR A 88 -2.16 5.10 10.36
N ASN A 89 -2.54 6.14 11.13
CA ASN A 89 -3.25 7.30 10.59
C ASN A 89 -2.30 8.39 10.08
N SER A 90 -1.06 8.42 10.55
CA SER A 90 -0.06 9.38 10.11
C SER A 90 0.45 9.08 8.72
N LEU A 91 0.82 10.12 7.96
CA LEU A 91 1.39 9.95 6.61
C LEU A 91 2.76 9.28 6.64
N VAL A 92 3.52 9.51 7.71
CA VAL A 92 4.87 8.95 7.89
C VAL A 92 5.02 8.43 9.31
N HIS A 93 5.70 7.30 9.46
CA HIS A 93 6.03 6.76 10.78
C HIS A 93 7.43 6.17 10.75
N ASN A 94 8.34 6.68 11.60
CA ASN A 94 9.76 6.33 11.59
C ASN A 94 10.06 4.84 11.79
N ARG A 95 9.19 4.12 12.50
CA ARG A 95 9.35 2.69 12.78
C ARG A 95 8.66 1.79 11.77
N GLY A 96 8.04 2.37 10.76
CA GLY A 96 7.26 1.67 9.76
C GLY A 96 5.76 1.80 9.99
N ILE A 97 4.99 1.72 8.91
CA ILE A 97 3.53 1.80 8.96
C ILE A 97 2.98 0.53 9.61
N LYS A 98 2.09 0.71 10.58
CA LYS A 98 1.43 -0.40 11.27
C LYS A 98 0.27 -0.91 10.41
N VAL A 99 0.25 -2.20 10.17
CA VAL A 99 -0.78 -2.84 9.35
C VAL A 99 -1.30 -4.10 10.03
N ARG A 100 -2.51 -4.52 9.61
CA ARG A 100 -3.04 -5.84 9.90
C ARG A 100 -2.92 -6.66 8.63
N LEU A 101 -2.31 -7.83 8.73
CA LEU A 101 -2.22 -8.76 7.61
C LEU A 101 -3.56 -9.45 7.35
N THR A 102 -3.69 -10.06 6.19
CA THR A 102 -4.91 -10.79 5.80
C THR A 102 -5.25 -11.95 6.74
N ASP A 103 -4.26 -12.48 7.46
CA ASP A 103 -4.45 -13.54 8.46
C ASP A 103 -4.75 -13.00 9.87
N GLY A 104 -4.84 -11.68 10.05
CA GLY A 104 -5.17 -11.04 11.31
C GLY A 104 -3.99 -10.61 12.17
N ARG A 105 -2.76 -10.98 11.82
CA ARG A 105 -1.58 -10.55 12.57
C ARG A 105 -1.33 -9.06 12.36
N VAL A 106 -0.86 -8.38 13.39
CA VAL A 106 -0.63 -6.94 13.40
C VAL A 106 0.84 -6.64 13.67
N GLY A 107 1.42 -5.74 12.90
CA GLY A 107 2.80 -5.31 13.11
C GLY A 107 3.18 -4.13 12.22
N ARG A 108 4.42 -3.68 12.37
CA ARG A 108 4.97 -2.57 11.57
C ARG A 108 5.77 -3.11 10.41
N ILE A 109 5.56 -2.52 9.24
CA ILE A 109 6.27 -2.93 8.02
C ILE A 109 7.75 -2.56 8.14
N GLN A 110 8.61 -3.52 7.90
CA GLN A 110 10.06 -3.32 7.87
C GLN A 110 10.60 -3.32 6.45
N LYS A 111 9.95 -4.07 5.55
CA LYS A 111 10.36 -4.15 4.15
C LYS A 111 9.15 -4.45 3.28
N ILE A 112 9.11 -3.83 2.12
CA ILE A 112 8.12 -4.11 1.09
C ILE A 112 8.74 -5.09 0.10
N LEU A 113 8.09 -6.25 -0.10
CA LEU A 113 8.59 -7.30 -0.99
C LEU A 113 8.02 -7.17 -2.40
N GLU A 114 6.77 -6.80 -2.48
CA GLU A 114 6.07 -6.54 -3.76
C GLU A 114 4.86 -5.66 -3.55
#